data_821054853eabb23dd4d68b2a6fe71d98
#
_entry.id   821054853eabb23dd4d68b2a6fe71d98
#
_cell.length_a   1.000
_cell.length_b   1.000
_cell.length_c   1.000
_cell.angle_alpha   90.00
_cell.angle_beta   90.00
_cell.angle_gamma   90.00
#
_symmetry.space_group_name_H-M   'P 1'
#
loop_
_entity.id
_entity.type
_entity.pdbx_description
1 polymer ?
#
loop_
_entity_poly.entity_id
_entity_poly.type
_entity_poly.pdbx_seq_one_letter_code
_entity_poly.pdbx_strand_id
1 'polypeptide(L)'
;LIAILNLKFPFELKDDQLQAVDAWLNSKYRGSIIYSTGTGKTEIAFECARRLAEIKYSNAVLLSSKGKKTGKSAQIFRILLIVPRIVLIDQNVNRLLKYGLSRESIGTYFGEHKDIREITVSTYQSVINRLDLIRESDMIILDEIHFLSETAKEFGRIFQIIDEDPTKGVLGLTATINENDSRYNTIIRTLPPVKKYLIKDAVTDGRLAKPQVVPIPVNFTASEKKIYTETSAKISSLSRKLGVFDPKRISILLFKGGYNAKLAKLWFENVRIRKELLSSAQNKMLAAVTIVRKHPSEPIMIFSETVDSIKKLESILESNGIISRSIHNKIPSNQRKKILEDWGREYFPLLSVHTLEIGYDIPEVRIAIIISNSSNFNQVAQRIGRVIRKTSRKNYALVYVIYIRDSKDTSTLRMVKSTIEISDRDNQLKLTSFRT
;
A
#
# COMPACT_ATOMS: atom_id res chain seq x y z
N LEU A 1 34.05 8.43 -6.85
CA LEU A 1 32.87 8.94 -7.58
C LEU A 1 31.63 8.54 -6.81
N ILE A 2 30.69 9.46 -6.59
CA ILE A 2 29.41 9.19 -5.87
C ILE A 2 28.59 8.21 -6.71
N ALA A 3 28.24 7.06 -6.16
CA ALA A 3 27.64 5.94 -6.90
C ALA A 3 26.33 6.31 -7.60
N ILE A 4 25.45 7.06 -6.95
CA ILE A 4 24.13 7.42 -7.50
C ILE A 4 24.23 8.28 -8.78
N LEU A 5 25.33 8.97 -9.01
CA LEU A 5 25.53 9.75 -10.24
C LEU A 5 25.67 8.87 -11.49
N ASN A 6 25.97 7.58 -11.32
CA ASN A 6 26.05 6.60 -12.41
C ASN A 6 24.67 6.03 -12.79
N LEU A 7 23.60 6.41 -12.07
CA LEU A 7 22.24 5.94 -12.34
C LEU A 7 21.80 6.35 -13.76
N LYS A 8 21.33 5.36 -14.53
CA LYS A 8 20.79 5.56 -15.89
C LYS A 8 19.52 4.76 -16.05
N PHE A 9 18.41 5.45 -16.23
CA PHE A 9 17.16 4.77 -16.57
C PHE A 9 17.20 4.25 -18.01
N PRO A 10 16.67 3.05 -18.30
CA PRO A 10 16.51 2.52 -19.66
C PRO A 10 15.32 3.15 -20.42
N PHE A 11 14.73 4.21 -19.87
CA PHE A 11 13.60 4.98 -20.39
C PHE A 11 13.69 6.42 -19.92
N GLU A 12 12.96 7.31 -20.54
CA GLU A 12 12.82 8.68 -20.10
C GLU A 12 11.74 8.81 -19.02
N LEU A 13 12.02 9.63 -18.00
CA LEU A 13 11.02 10.02 -17.03
C LEU A 13 9.98 10.90 -17.69
N LYS A 14 8.73 10.73 -17.34
CA LYS A 14 7.62 11.53 -17.86
C LYS A 14 7.58 12.91 -17.21
N ASP A 15 6.94 13.87 -17.87
CA ASP A 15 6.85 15.26 -17.42
C ASP A 15 6.29 15.37 -15.98
N ASP A 16 5.26 14.62 -15.64
CA ASP A 16 4.69 14.59 -14.30
C ASP A 16 5.70 14.11 -13.26
N GLN A 17 6.55 13.13 -13.61
CA GLN A 17 7.59 12.62 -12.73
C GLN A 17 8.72 13.65 -12.56
N LEU A 18 9.12 14.32 -13.62
CA LEU A 18 10.11 15.41 -13.56
C LEU A 18 9.58 16.58 -12.73
N GLN A 19 8.31 16.98 -12.91
CA GLN A 19 7.66 17.98 -12.07
C GLN A 19 7.64 17.58 -10.58
N ALA A 20 7.50 16.29 -10.28
CA ALA A 20 7.54 15.81 -8.90
C ALA A 20 8.95 15.92 -8.31
N VAL A 21 9.96 15.61 -9.08
CA VAL A 21 11.38 15.81 -8.72
C VAL A 21 11.66 17.29 -8.44
N ASP A 22 11.28 18.18 -9.36
CA ASP A 22 11.48 19.61 -9.22
C ASP A 22 10.72 20.19 -8.01
N ALA A 23 9.49 19.76 -7.78
CA ALA A 23 8.72 20.18 -6.60
C ALA A 23 9.40 19.79 -5.29
N TRP A 24 10.00 18.59 -5.22
CA TRP A 24 10.73 18.16 -4.04
C TRP A 24 12.06 18.89 -3.87
N LEU A 25 12.80 19.13 -4.94
CA LEU A 25 14.04 19.93 -4.90
C LEU A 25 13.76 21.36 -4.39
N ASN A 26 12.68 21.97 -4.87
CA ASN A 26 12.25 23.31 -4.48
C ASN A 26 11.70 23.40 -3.04
N SER A 27 11.31 22.27 -2.44
CA SER A 27 10.85 22.18 -1.03
C SER A 27 11.99 22.04 -0.02
N LYS A 28 13.20 22.50 -0.37
CA LYS A 28 14.40 22.36 0.45
C LYS A 28 14.77 20.90 0.73
N TYR A 29 14.50 20.03 -0.22
CA TYR A 29 14.80 18.60 -0.19
C TYR A 29 14.03 17.83 0.89
N ARG A 30 12.86 18.35 1.35
CA ARG A 30 12.00 17.69 2.35
C ARG A 30 10.55 17.72 1.91
N GLY A 31 9.90 16.56 1.97
CA GLY A 31 8.48 16.45 1.64
C GLY A 31 8.08 15.06 1.23
N SER A 32 6.80 14.89 0.95
CA SER A 32 6.26 13.63 0.47
C SER A 32 5.65 13.77 -0.94
N ILE A 33 5.76 12.70 -1.71
CA ILE A 33 5.18 12.56 -3.04
C ILE A 33 4.06 11.52 -2.96
N ILE A 34 2.85 11.95 -3.27
CA ILE A 34 1.66 11.09 -3.25
C ILE A 34 1.34 10.71 -4.70
N TYR A 35 1.73 9.50 -5.09
CA TYR A 35 1.58 8.98 -6.45
C TYR A 35 0.85 7.65 -6.44
N SER A 36 -0.13 7.47 -7.29
CA SER A 36 -0.86 6.22 -7.43
C SER A 36 0.08 5.04 -7.72
N THR A 37 -0.34 3.84 -7.32
CA THR A 37 0.47 2.62 -7.51
C THR A 37 0.71 2.37 -9.00
N GLY A 38 1.95 1.99 -9.35
CA GLY A 38 2.30 1.67 -10.75
C GLY A 38 2.66 2.86 -11.63
N THR A 39 2.79 4.07 -11.08
CA THR A 39 3.13 5.28 -11.84
C THR A 39 4.60 5.71 -11.75
N GLY A 40 5.46 4.88 -11.10
CA GLY A 40 6.91 5.13 -11.07
C GLY A 40 7.40 5.96 -9.89
N LYS A 41 6.84 5.78 -8.69
CA LYS A 41 7.30 6.45 -7.45
C LYS A 41 8.78 6.21 -7.15
N THR A 42 9.23 4.99 -7.32
CA THR A 42 10.61 4.60 -7.01
C THR A 42 11.61 5.28 -7.95
N GLU A 43 11.26 5.41 -9.21
CA GLU A 43 12.07 6.09 -10.22
C GLU A 43 12.19 7.60 -9.92
N ILE A 44 11.08 8.23 -9.48
CA ILE A 44 11.10 9.63 -9.00
C ILE A 44 12.06 9.77 -7.82
N ALA A 45 12.03 8.84 -6.86
CA ALA A 45 12.89 8.91 -5.68
C ALA A 45 14.38 8.76 -6.04
N PHE A 46 14.69 7.86 -6.95
CA PHE A 46 16.08 7.69 -7.42
C PHE A 46 16.57 8.91 -8.19
N GLU A 47 15.73 9.55 -9.00
CA GLU A 47 16.09 10.80 -9.67
C GLU A 47 16.24 11.96 -8.68
N CYS A 48 15.40 12.06 -7.66
CA CYS A 48 15.60 13.03 -6.57
C CYS A 48 16.96 12.83 -5.90
N ALA A 49 17.35 11.59 -5.63
CA ALA A 49 18.63 11.26 -5.02
C ALA A 49 19.81 11.64 -5.93
N ARG A 50 19.70 11.31 -7.22
CA ARG A 50 20.73 11.64 -8.20
C ARG A 50 20.94 13.15 -8.32
N ARG A 51 19.86 13.92 -8.48
CA ARG A 51 19.96 15.40 -8.59
C ARG A 51 20.43 16.06 -7.31
N LEU A 52 20.01 15.59 -6.14
CA LEU A 52 20.51 16.12 -4.87
C LEU A 52 22.00 15.86 -4.71
N ALA A 53 22.48 14.65 -5.05
CA ALA A 53 23.89 14.33 -5.04
C ALA A 53 24.70 15.22 -5.99
N GLU A 54 24.17 15.48 -7.20
CA GLU A 54 24.78 16.37 -8.18
C GLU A 54 24.92 17.82 -7.65
N ILE A 55 23.86 18.35 -7.05
CA ILE A 55 23.84 19.69 -6.45
C ILE A 55 24.88 19.78 -5.31
N LYS A 56 24.87 18.82 -4.38
CA LYS A 56 25.82 18.80 -3.25
C LYS A 56 27.26 18.64 -3.73
N TYR A 57 27.52 17.81 -4.73
CA TYR A 57 28.84 17.63 -5.32
C TYR A 57 29.36 18.88 -6.02
N SER A 58 28.52 19.51 -6.86
CA SER A 58 28.89 20.75 -7.56
C SER A 58 29.21 21.91 -6.60
N ASN A 59 28.43 22.05 -5.54
CA ASN A 59 28.66 23.04 -4.49
C ASN A 59 29.98 22.79 -3.74
N ALA A 60 30.33 21.54 -3.48
CA ALA A 60 31.59 21.21 -2.82
C ALA A 60 32.82 21.49 -3.69
N VAL A 61 32.73 21.23 -4.98
CA VAL A 61 33.79 21.57 -5.95
C VAL A 61 33.99 23.09 -6.00
N LEU A 62 32.89 23.86 -6.06
CA LEU A 62 32.94 25.33 -6.05
C LEU A 62 33.55 25.91 -4.77
N LEU A 63 33.29 25.32 -3.62
CA LEU A 63 33.84 25.74 -2.32
C LEU A 63 35.33 25.42 -2.22
N SER A 64 35.80 24.30 -2.76
CA SER A 64 37.20 23.92 -2.78
C SER A 64 38.02 24.82 -3.75
N SER A 65 37.45 25.23 -4.87
CA SER A 65 38.09 26.16 -5.83
C SER A 65 38.25 27.59 -5.27
N LYS A 66 37.43 27.98 -4.27
CA LYS A 66 37.55 29.28 -3.58
C LYS A 66 38.49 29.26 -2.37
N GLY A 67 39.39 28.28 -2.28
CA GLY A 67 40.45 28.22 -1.24
C GLY A 67 40.00 27.88 0.17
N LYS A 68 38.72 27.53 0.38
CA LYS A 68 38.27 26.94 1.63
C LYS A 68 38.72 25.49 1.65
N LYS A 69 39.69 25.13 2.51
CA LYS A 69 40.12 23.74 2.75
C LYS A 69 38.93 22.89 3.24
N THR A 70 38.20 22.33 2.29
CA THR A 70 37.42 21.13 2.57
C THR A 70 38.40 19.98 2.51
N GLY A 71 38.65 19.30 3.64
CA GLY A 71 39.60 18.18 3.67
C GLY A 71 39.31 17.23 2.52
N LYS A 72 40.35 16.71 1.85
CA LYS A 72 40.30 15.69 0.80
C LYS A 72 39.83 14.33 1.36
N SER A 73 38.69 14.26 1.92
CA SER A 73 37.93 13.01 2.13
C SER A 73 37.13 12.82 0.86
N ALA A 74 37.26 11.67 0.22
CA ALA A 74 36.41 11.28 -0.90
C ALA A 74 34.96 11.53 -0.47
N GLN A 75 34.27 12.47 -1.15
CA GLN A 75 32.91 12.83 -0.79
C GLN A 75 32.00 11.63 -1.06
N ILE A 76 31.59 10.96 0.00
CA ILE A 76 30.62 9.89 -0.02
C ILE A 76 29.25 10.54 0.17
N PHE A 77 28.31 10.26 -0.71
CA PHE A 77 26.90 10.67 -0.56
C PHE A 77 26.08 9.44 -0.18
N ARG A 78 25.73 9.34 1.09
CA ARG A 78 25.01 8.17 1.64
C ARG A 78 23.52 8.31 1.48
N ILE A 79 22.90 7.27 0.93
CA ILE A 79 21.44 7.16 0.74
C ILE A 79 20.91 5.98 1.55
N LEU A 80 19.90 6.23 2.37
CA LEU A 80 19.15 5.22 3.09
C LEU A 80 17.74 5.10 2.50
N LEU A 81 17.46 3.96 1.84
CA LEU A 81 16.13 3.61 1.36
C LEU A 81 15.46 2.68 2.37
N ILE A 82 14.37 3.15 2.98
CA ILE A 82 13.63 2.40 3.99
C ILE A 82 12.31 1.91 3.39
N VAL A 83 12.10 0.60 3.45
CA VAL A 83 10.93 -0.07 2.88
C VAL A 83 10.13 -0.81 3.97
N PRO A 84 8.81 -1.01 3.80
CA PRO A 84 7.99 -1.65 4.83
C PRO A 84 8.19 -3.17 4.96
N ARG A 85 8.76 -3.84 3.95
CA ARG A 85 8.90 -5.31 3.92
C ARG A 85 10.17 -5.77 3.24
N ILE A 86 10.70 -6.92 3.69
CA ILE A 86 11.96 -7.51 3.19
C ILE A 86 11.91 -7.77 1.69
N VAL A 87 10.80 -8.25 1.14
CA VAL A 87 10.65 -8.52 -0.30
C VAL A 87 10.92 -7.29 -1.18
N LEU A 88 10.69 -6.09 -0.66
CA LEU A 88 10.97 -4.84 -1.37
C LEU A 88 12.47 -4.50 -1.39
N ILE A 89 13.26 -5.07 -0.47
CA ILE A 89 14.72 -4.89 -0.47
C ILE A 89 15.29 -5.46 -1.78
N ASP A 90 15.03 -6.74 -2.05
CA ASP A 90 15.54 -7.41 -3.26
C ASP A 90 15.05 -6.72 -4.53
N GLN A 91 13.80 -6.29 -4.56
CA GLN A 91 13.26 -5.56 -5.72
C GLN A 91 13.98 -4.25 -5.98
N ASN A 92 14.25 -3.45 -4.93
CA ASN A 92 14.95 -2.18 -5.09
C ASN A 92 16.42 -2.38 -5.40
N VAL A 93 17.09 -3.38 -4.81
CA VAL A 93 18.46 -3.76 -5.15
C VAL A 93 18.55 -4.14 -6.63
N ASN A 94 17.69 -5.05 -7.11
CA ASN A 94 17.68 -5.48 -8.49
C ASN A 94 17.38 -4.32 -9.45
N ARG A 95 16.53 -3.39 -9.05
CA ARG A 95 16.20 -2.20 -9.84
C ARG A 95 17.39 -1.25 -9.95
N LEU A 96 18.10 -0.99 -8.85
CA LEU A 96 19.32 -0.18 -8.84
C LEU A 96 20.41 -0.80 -9.72
N LEU A 97 20.62 -2.12 -9.64
CA LEU A 97 21.55 -2.84 -10.52
C LEU A 97 21.16 -2.71 -12.00
N LYS A 98 19.86 -2.89 -12.30
CA LYS A 98 19.33 -2.73 -13.67
C LYS A 98 19.53 -1.31 -14.21
N TYR A 99 19.58 -0.31 -13.34
CA TYR A 99 19.79 1.09 -13.69
C TYR A 99 21.29 1.48 -13.68
N GLY A 100 22.19 0.50 -13.69
CA GLY A 100 23.62 0.70 -13.94
C GLY A 100 24.48 0.94 -12.70
N LEU A 101 23.94 0.79 -11.48
CA LEU A 101 24.77 0.86 -10.28
C LEU A 101 25.53 -0.45 -10.05
N SER A 102 26.75 -0.34 -9.49
CA SER A 102 27.55 -1.51 -9.14
C SER A 102 27.07 -2.17 -7.86
N ARG A 103 27.26 -3.48 -7.73
CA ARG A 103 26.87 -4.24 -6.52
C ARG A 103 27.62 -3.76 -5.27
N GLU A 104 28.87 -3.32 -5.44
CA GLU A 104 29.72 -2.83 -4.36
C GLU A 104 29.19 -1.53 -3.73
N SER A 105 28.40 -0.75 -4.46
CA SER A 105 27.78 0.48 -3.95
C SER A 105 26.48 0.27 -3.21
N ILE A 106 25.87 -0.94 -3.30
CA ILE A 106 24.54 -1.23 -2.76
C ILE A 106 24.67 -2.22 -1.59
N GLY A 107 24.28 -1.77 -0.41
CA GLY A 107 24.19 -2.57 0.81
C GLY A 107 22.75 -2.91 1.20
N THR A 108 22.60 -3.90 2.08
CA THR A 108 21.31 -4.29 2.65
C THR A 108 21.43 -4.46 4.16
N TYR A 109 20.47 -3.86 4.91
CA TYR A 109 20.49 -3.91 6.37
C TYR A 109 19.14 -4.41 6.92
N PHE A 110 19.04 -5.71 7.18
CA PHE A 110 17.86 -6.35 7.79
C PHE A 110 18.20 -7.74 8.32
N GLY A 111 17.47 -8.22 9.33
CA GLY A 111 17.72 -9.54 9.93
C GLY A 111 19.20 -9.77 10.23
N GLU A 112 19.80 -10.80 9.65
CA GLU A 112 21.24 -11.13 9.75
C GLU A 112 22.11 -10.38 8.75
N HIS A 113 21.53 -9.81 7.70
CA HIS A 113 22.23 -9.00 6.69
C HIS A 113 22.58 -7.63 7.28
N LYS A 114 23.89 -7.33 7.39
CA LYS A 114 24.42 -6.09 8.02
C LYS A 114 25.41 -5.36 7.10
N ASP A 115 25.19 -5.42 5.79
CA ASP A 115 26.03 -4.75 4.80
C ASP A 115 25.56 -3.31 4.59
N ILE A 116 26.41 -2.35 5.00
CA ILE A 116 26.16 -0.91 4.86
C ILE A 116 27.09 -0.38 3.78
N ARG A 117 26.51 0.22 2.77
CA ARG A 117 27.23 0.80 1.61
C ARG A 117 26.77 2.24 1.37
N GLU A 118 27.22 2.83 0.27
CA GLU A 118 26.84 4.18 -0.15
C GLU A 118 25.32 4.29 -0.32
N ILE A 119 24.68 3.27 -0.89
CA ILE A 119 23.22 3.13 -0.96
C ILE A 119 22.83 1.93 -0.13
N THR A 120 22.17 2.15 1.00
CA THR A 120 21.72 1.07 1.89
C THR A 120 20.21 0.94 1.82
N VAL A 121 19.72 -0.28 1.53
CA VAL A 121 18.28 -0.61 1.56
C VAL A 121 17.98 -1.37 2.85
N SER A 122 16.98 -0.90 3.61
CA SER A 122 16.64 -1.45 4.91
C SER A 122 15.12 -1.49 5.14
N THR A 123 14.67 -2.22 6.15
CA THR A 123 13.28 -2.16 6.60
C THR A 123 13.10 -1.16 7.73
N TYR A 124 11.87 -0.62 7.89
CA TYR A 124 11.52 0.24 9.03
C TYR A 124 11.88 -0.43 10.37
N GLN A 125 11.56 -1.72 10.52
CA GLN A 125 11.84 -2.47 11.74
C GLN A 125 13.35 -2.57 12.05
N SER A 126 14.19 -2.70 11.02
CA SER A 126 15.64 -2.78 11.19
C SER A 126 16.24 -1.43 11.54
N VAL A 127 15.75 -0.36 10.93
CA VAL A 127 16.24 1.02 11.15
C VAL A 127 15.92 1.52 12.55
N ILE A 128 14.77 1.16 13.14
CA ILE A 128 14.44 1.52 14.53
C ILE A 128 15.48 1.02 15.51
N ASN A 129 16.04 -0.15 15.26
CA ASN A 129 17.07 -0.75 16.11
C ASN A 129 18.47 -0.17 15.83
N ARG A 130 18.64 0.64 14.79
CA ARG A 130 19.89 1.30 14.42
C ARG A 130 19.65 2.67 13.78
N LEU A 131 19.23 3.60 14.61
CA LEU A 131 18.88 4.97 14.18
C LEU A 131 20.10 5.76 13.65
N ASP A 132 21.33 5.32 13.93
CA ASP A 132 22.54 5.94 13.37
C ASP A 132 22.59 5.88 11.84
N LEU A 133 21.97 4.88 11.23
CA LEU A 133 21.83 4.82 9.77
C LEU A 133 21.15 6.08 9.21
N ILE A 134 20.17 6.65 9.93
CA ILE A 134 19.52 7.90 9.55
C ILE A 134 20.47 9.08 9.74
N ARG A 135 21.20 9.11 10.86
CA ARG A 135 22.14 10.21 11.15
C ARG A 135 23.30 10.26 10.16
N GLU A 136 23.79 9.11 9.74
CA GLU A 136 24.92 8.99 8.83
C GLU A 136 24.56 9.19 7.35
N SER A 137 23.27 9.24 7.00
CA SER A 137 22.81 9.39 5.62
C SER A 137 22.62 10.85 5.26
N ASP A 138 22.99 11.21 4.01
CA ASP A 138 22.74 12.52 3.39
C ASP A 138 21.32 12.64 2.86
N MET A 139 20.76 11.51 2.43
CA MET A 139 19.39 11.42 1.93
C MET A 139 18.70 10.17 2.47
N ILE A 140 17.44 10.35 2.88
CA ILE A 140 16.57 9.31 3.38
C ILE A 140 15.33 9.23 2.50
N ILE A 141 15.04 8.04 1.98
CA ILE A 141 13.85 7.73 1.20
C ILE A 141 12.98 6.81 2.02
N LEU A 142 11.76 7.23 2.33
CA LEU A 142 10.77 6.50 3.12
C LEU A 142 9.68 5.97 2.17
N ASP A 143 9.80 4.71 1.75
CA ASP A 143 8.80 4.10 0.86
C ASP A 143 7.56 3.66 1.64
N GLU A 144 6.37 3.87 1.06
CA GLU A 144 5.07 3.65 1.68
C GLU A 144 4.98 4.29 3.09
N ILE A 145 5.28 5.58 3.15
CA ILE A 145 5.40 6.35 4.40
C ILE A 145 4.16 6.24 5.31
N HIS A 146 2.97 5.95 4.76
CA HIS A 146 1.74 5.73 5.52
C HIS A 146 1.88 4.57 6.52
N PHE A 147 2.83 3.66 6.30
CA PHE A 147 3.13 2.56 7.22
C PHE A 147 3.57 3.05 8.60
N LEU A 148 4.22 4.20 8.67
CA LEU A 148 4.67 4.80 9.93
C LEU A 148 3.54 5.31 10.84
N SER A 149 2.36 5.60 10.27
CA SER A 149 1.21 6.07 11.03
C SER A 149 0.36 4.94 11.61
N GLU A 150 0.39 3.78 10.98
CA GLU A 150 -0.44 2.62 11.32
C GLU A 150 0.19 1.72 12.38
N THR A 151 1.48 1.90 12.62
CA THR A 151 2.30 1.07 13.50
C THR A 151 2.69 1.80 14.79
N ALA A 152 3.21 1.07 15.75
CA ALA A 152 3.47 1.50 17.11
C ALA A 152 4.26 2.81 17.24
N LYS A 153 4.18 3.44 18.41
CA LYS A 153 4.89 4.67 18.80
C LYS A 153 6.40 4.66 18.53
N GLU A 154 7.00 3.50 18.43
CA GLU A 154 8.43 3.30 18.13
C GLU A 154 8.87 3.95 16.82
N PHE A 155 8.03 3.94 15.78
CA PHE A 155 8.35 4.58 14.50
C PHE A 155 8.38 6.12 14.58
N GLY A 156 7.77 6.72 15.59
CA GLY A 156 7.90 8.16 15.86
C GLY A 156 9.33 8.63 16.08
N ARG A 157 10.22 7.73 16.55
CA ARG A 157 11.65 8.01 16.71
C ARG A 157 12.36 8.31 15.39
N ILE A 158 11.93 7.71 14.28
CA ILE A 158 12.46 8.01 12.95
C ILE A 158 12.28 9.49 12.63
N PHE A 159 11.06 10.03 12.84
CA PHE A 159 10.80 11.44 12.60
C PHE A 159 11.56 12.37 13.55
N GLN A 160 11.76 11.97 14.82
CA GLN A 160 12.57 12.75 15.75
C GLN A 160 14.00 12.90 15.25
N ILE A 161 14.64 11.80 14.79
CA ILE A 161 16.01 11.82 14.26
C ILE A 161 16.10 12.62 12.95
N ILE A 162 15.08 12.50 12.08
CA ILE A 162 15.00 13.28 10.84
C ILE A 162 14.93 14.80 11.14
N ASP A 163 14.26 15.18 12.20
CA ASP A 163 14.09 16.59 12.59
C ASP A 163 15.34 17.17 13.30
N GLU A 164 16.29 16.32 13.78
CA GLU A 164 17.56 16.77 14.35
C GLU A 164 18.46 17.49 13.33
N ASP A 165 18.36 17.12 12.04
CA ASP A 165 19.18 17.73 10.99
C ASP A 165 18.34 18.16 9.78
N PRO A 166 17.99 19.45 9.70
CA PRO A 166 17.17 19.98 8.60
C PRO A 166 17.90 20.06 7.26
N THR A 167 19.20 19.81 7.21
CA THR A 167 20.01 19.86 5.96
C THR A 167 19.95 18.56 5.15
N LYS A 168 19.44 17.47 5.77
CA LYS A 168 19.27 16.19 5.11
C LYS A 168 18.14 16.20 4.10
N GLY A 169 18.38 15.56 2.96
CA GLY A 169 17.30 15.26 2.01
C GLY A 169 16.37 14.18 2.59
N VAL A 170 15.07 14.44 2.67
CA VAL A 170 14.09 13.46 3.15
C VAL A 170 12.90 13.41 2.21
N LEU A 171 12.67 12.26 1.61
CA LEU A 171 11.59 12.03 0.68
C LEU A 171 10.66 10.92 1.17
N GLY A 172 9.41 11.25 1.43
CA GLY A 172 8.35 10.28 1.69
C GLY A 172 7.61 9.89 0.41
N LEU A 173 7.37 8.61 0.19
CA LEU A 173 6.60 8.09 -0.94
C LEU A 173 5.36 7.36 -0.43
N THR A 174 4.22 7.59 -1.07
CA THR A 174 3.00 6.80 -0.81
C THR A 174 2.03 6.88 -1.98
N ALA A 175 1.14 5.91 -2.09
CA ALA A 175 0.04 5.97 -3.04
C ALA A 175 -1.13 6.82 -2.52
N THR A 176 -1.30 6.89 -1.20
CA THR A 176 -2.45 7.56 -0.57
C THR A 176 -2.10 8.07 0.82
N ILE A 177 -2.50 9.29 1.11
CA ILE A 177 -2.60 9.86 2.47
C ILE A 177 -3.95 10.57 2.58
N ASN A 178 -4.72 10.26 3.62
CA ASN A 178 -5.89 11.04 3.98
C ASN A 178 -5.47 12.17 4.92
N GLU A 179 -5.35 13.38 4.41
CA GLU A 179 -4.89 14.56 5.15
C GLU A 179 -5.84 14.95 6.31
N ASN A 180 -7.09 14.49 6.26
CA ASN A 180 -8.06 14.72 7.33
C ASN A 180 -8.02 13.64 8.43
N ASP A 181 -7.17 12.63 8.30
CA ASP A 181 -7.01 11.58 9.29
C ASP A 181 -5.86 11.91 10.23
N SER A 182 -6.18 12.13 11.50
CA SER A 182 -5.22 12.51 12.55
C SER A 182 -4.04 11.55 12.69
N ARG A 183 -4.17 10.30 12.20
CA ARG A 183 -3.08 9.32 12.18
C ARG A 183 -1.89 9.79 11.34
N TYR A 184 -2.10 10.67 10.36
CA TYR A 184 -1.08 11.16 9.44
C TYR A 184 -0.53 12.55 9.81
N ASN A 185 -1.00 13.17 10.90
CA ASN A 185 -0.59 14.52 11.28
C ASN A 185 0.93 14.67 11.41
N THR A 186 1.61 13.68 12.03
CA THR A 186 3.07 13.72 12.16
C THR A 186 3.76 13.66 10.82
N ILE A 187 3.29 12.80 9.91
CA ILE A 187 3.84 12.67 8.56
C ILE A 187 3.67 13.99 7.80
N ILE A 188 2.46 14.55 7.80
CA ILE A 188 2.13 15.78 7.05
C ILE A 188 2.93 16.97 7.58
N ARG A 189 3.12 17.04 8.90
CA ARG A 189 3.92 18.11 9.55
C ARG A 189 5.41 18.00 9.17
N THR A 190 6.00 16.81 9.27
CA THR A 190 7.44 16.60 9.03
C THR A 190 7.78 16.57 7.55
N LEU A 191 6.91 15.96 6.75
CA LEU A 191 7.08 15.78 5.30
C LEU A 191 5.78 16.15 4.57
N PRO A 192 5.49 17.44 4.42
CA PRO A 192 4.29 17.90 3.75
C PRO A 192 4.25 17.38 2.30
N PRO A 193 3.05 17.09 1.76
CA PRO A 193 2.90 16.70 0.37
C PRO A 193 3.33 17.81 -0.59
N VAL A 194 4.36 17.55 -1.39
CA VAL A 194 4.89 18.51 -2.38
C VAL A 194 4.35 18.30 -3.78
N LYS A 195 3.95 17.07 -4.09
CA LYS A 195 3.29 16.73 -5.36
C LYS A 195 2.30 15.59 -5.15
N LYS A 196 1.15 15.69 -5.80
CA LYS A 196 0.10 14.67 -5.84
C LYS A 196 -0.17 14.30 -7.29
N TYR A 197 -0.27 12.99 -7.55
CA TYR A 197 -0.65 12.40 -8.82
C TYR A 197 -1.54 11.19 -8.51
N LEU A 198 -2.84 11.43 -8.50
CA LEU A 198 -3.84 10.47 -8.06
C LEU A 198 -4.26 9.53 -9.20
N ILE A 199 -5.10 8.55 -8.88
CA ILE A 199 -5.62 7.61 -9.88
C ILE A 199 -6.32 8.37 -11.04
N LYS A 200 -7.04 9.45 -10.75
CA LYS A 200 -7.70 10.29 -11.76
C LYS A 200 -6.70 10.83 -12.79
N ASP A 201 -5.65 11.46 -12.28
CA ASP A 201 -4.62 12.06 -13.14
C ASP A 201 -3.99 10.99 -14.04
N ALA A 202 -3.62 9.86 -13.43
CA ALA A 202 -3.02 8.74 -14.16
C ALA A 202 -3.96 8.07 -15.18
N VAL A 203 -5.27 8.07 -14.94
CA VAL A 203 -6.28 7.60 -15.91
C VAL A 203 -6.47 8.63 -17.03
N THR A 204 -6.53 9.92 -16.70
CA THR A 204 -6.65 11.00 -17.68
C THR A 204 -5.44 11.02 -18.63
N ASP A 205 -4.23 10.85 -18.09
CA ASP A 205 -3.00 10.78 -18.87
C ASP A 205 -2.80 9.41 -19.55
N GLY A 206 -3.78 8.52 -19.44
CA GLY A 206 -3.73 7.21 -20.08
C GLY A 206 -2.65 6.27 -19.54
N ARG A 207 -2.13 6.51 -18.33
CA ARG A 207 -1.13 5.64 -17.65
C ARG A 207 -1.76 4.46 -16.93
N LEU A 208 -2.99 4.63 -16.46
CA LEU A 208 -3.79 3.59 -15.83
C LEU A 208 -5.05 3.31 -16.67
N ALA A 209 -5.53 2.08 -16.60
CA ALA A 209 -6.81 1.71 -17.20
C ALA A 209 -7.96 2.34 -16.41
N LYS A 210 -9.04 2.73 -17.11
CA LYS A 210 -10.23 3.30 -16.47
C LYS A 210 -10.90 2.24 -15.58
N PRO A 211 -11.01 2.44 -14.24
CA PRO A 211 -11.72 1.50 -13.39
C PRO A 211 -13.23 1.63 -13.54
N GLN A 212 -13.90 0.50 -13.68
CA GLN A 212 -15.35 0.42 -13.67
C GLN A 212 -15.81 -0.38 -12.46
N VAL A 213 -16.44 0.29 -11.50
CA VAL A 213 -16.98 -0.37 -10.29
C VAL A 213 -18.35 -0.94 -10.59
N VAL A 214 -18.52 -2.24 -10.37
CA VAL A 214 -19.78 -2.97 -10.54
C VAL A 214 -20.26 -3.44 -9.16
N PRO A 215 -21.23 -2.75 -8.53
CA PRO A 215 -21.76 -3.16 -7.25
C PRO A 215 -22.68 -4.38 -7.42
N ILE A 216 -22.45 -5.41 -6.62
CA ILE A 216 -23.25 -6.64 -6.58
C ILE A 216 -23.89 -6.77 -5.19
N PRO A 217 -25.10 -6.25 -5.02
CA PRO A 217 -25.82 -6.39 -3.76
C PRO A 217 -26.38 -7.80 -3.61
N VAL A 218 -26.14 -8.41 -2.44
CA VAL A 218 -26.72 -9.72 -2.07
C VAL A 218 -27.36 -9.63 -0.67
N ASN A 219 -28.21 -10.59 -0.34
CA ASN A 219 -28.84 -10.70 0.96
C ASN A 219 -28.21 -11.85 1.76
N PHE A 220 -28.28 -11.79 3.08
CA PHE A 220 -28.04 -12.95 3.94
C PHE A 220 -29.08 -14.05 3.70
N THR A 221 -28.70 -15.30 3.95
CA THR A 221 -29.68 -16.35 4.23
C THR A 221 -30.42 -16.04 5.53
N ALA A 222 -31.56 -16.71 5.78
CA ALA A 222 -32.32 -16.47 7.00
C ALA A 222 -31.52 -16.74 8.29
N SER A 223 -30.76 -17.82 8.30
CA SER A 223 -29.88 -18.19 9.42
C SER A 223 -28.74 -17.16 9.62
N GLU A 224 -28.08 -16.74 8.57
CA GLU A 224 -27.03 -15.72 8.62
C GLU A 224 -27.57 -14.36 9.10
N LYS A 225 -28.76 -13.98 8.64
CA LYS A 225 -29.42 -12.73 9.07
C LYS A 225 -29.66 -12.74 10.59
N LYS A 226 -30.15 -13.86 11.16
CA LYS A 226 -30.34 -14.02 12.60
C LYS A 226 -29.01 -13.82 13.34
N ILE A 227 -27.97 -14.55 12.96
CA ILE A 227 -26.64 -14.44 13.58
C ILE A 227 -26.12 -13.00 13.51
N TYR A 228 -26.23 -12.34 12.34
CA TYR A 228 -25.79 -10.97 12.16
C TYR A 228 -26.50 -9.99 13.09
N THR A 229 -27.83 -10.13 13.22
CA THR A 229 -28.68 -9.28 14.07
C THR A 229 -28.33 -9.44 15.54
N GLU A 230 -28.25 -10.68 16.01
CA GLU A 230 -27.90 -11.00 17.39
C GLU A 230 -26.49 -10.51 17.75
N THR A 231 -25.54 -10.78 16.91
CA THR A 231 -24.13 -10.34 17.11
C THR A 231 -24.01 -8.83 17.12
N SER A 232 -24.71 -8.14 16.22
CA SER A 232 -24.70 -6.67 16.15
C SER A 232 -25.36 -6.04 17.39
N ALA A 233 -26.44 -6.63 17.89
CA ALA A 233 -27.08 -6.21 19.13
C ALA A 233 -26.16 -6.40 20.34
N LYS A 234 -25.45 -7.53 20.43
CA LYS A 234 -24.45 -7.79 21.49
C LYS A 234 -23.31 -6.77 21.45
N ILE A 235 -22.75 -6.47 20.28
CA ILE A 235 -21.70 -5.45 20.13
C ILE A 235 -22.20 -4.09 20.63
N SER A 236 -23.40 -3.67 20.23
CA SER A 236 -23.99 -2.40 20.66
C SER A 236 -24.25 -2.34 22.16
N SER A 237 -24.75 -3.43 22.75
CA SER A 237 -24.97 -3.54 24.20
C SER A 237 -23.63 -3.45 24.96
N LEU A 238 -22.62 -4.18 24.52
CA LEU A 238 -21.30 -4.18 25.14
C LEU A 238 -20.63 -2.80 25.04
N SER A 239 -20.75 -2.11 23.91
CA SER A 239 -20.24 -0.73 23.75
C SER A 239 -20.91 0.22 24.74
N ARG A 240 -22.22 0.11 24.93
CA ARG A 240 -22.95 0.93 25.92
C ARG A 240 -22.51 0.64 27.36
N LYS A 241 -22.35 -0.65 27.72
CA LYS A 241 -21.84 -1.03 29.06
C LYS A 241 -20.42 -0.53 29.32
N LEU A 242 -19.56 -0.50 28.31
CA LEU A 242 -18.20 0.03 28.40
C LEU A 242 -18.14 1.56 28.37
N GLY A 243 -19.22 2.24 27.94
CA GLY A 243 -19.23 3.68 27.70
C GLY A 243 -18.31 4.13 26.55
N VAL A 244 -17.85 3.19 25.73
CA VAL A 244 -16.87 3.42 24.65
C VAL A 244 -17.31 2.72 23.37
N PHE A 245 -17.23 3.44 22.25
CA PHE A 245 -17.59 2.94 20.92
C PHE A 245 -16.38 2.83 19.98
N ASP A 246 -15.27 3.45 20.31
CA ASP A 246 -14.04 3.41 19.53
C ASP A 246 -13.28 2.10 19.82
N PRO A 247 -13.01 1.26 18.80
CA PRO A 247 -12.27 0.02 18.93
C PRO A 247 -10.88 0.18 19.58
N LYS A 248 -10.19 1.30 19.32
CA LYS A 248 -8.87 1.56 19.91
C LYS A 248 -8.97 1.80 21.42
N ARG A 249 -9.97 2.56 21.85
CA ARG A 249 -10.20 2.79 23.27
C ARG A 249 -10.64 1.50 23.98
N ILE A 250 -11.47 0.67 23.31
CA ILE A 250 -11.87 -0.64 23.85
C ILE A 250 -10.66 -1.57 23.96
N SER A 251 -9.71 -1.55 23.01
CA SER A 251 -8.50 -2.37 23.08
C SER A 251 -7.61 -2.04 24.28
N ILE A 252 -7.56 -0.79 24.71
CA ILE A 252 -6.81 -0.38 25.90
C ILE A 252 -7.40 -1.05 27.17
N LEU A 253 -8.71 -1.27 27.21
CA LEU A 253 -9.37 -1.90 28.34
C LEU A 253 -8.96 -3.37 28.54
N LEU A 254 -8.55 -4.06 27.47
CA LEU A 254 -8.03 -5.44 27.56
C LEU A 254 -6.82 -5.56 28.50
N PHE A 255 -6.00 -4.53 28.55
CA PHE A 255 -4.76 -4.50 29.34
C PHE A 255 -4.97 -4.01 30.79
N LYS A 256 -6.13 -3.40 31.09
CA LYS A 256 -6.40 -2.85 32.43
C LYS A 256 -6.90 -3.91 33.42
N GLY A 257 -7.22 -5.12 32.96
CA GLY A 257 -7.78 -6.17 33.81
C GLY A 257 -9.21 -5.92 34.30
N GLY A 258 -9.73 -6.79 35.14
CA GLY A 258 -11.03 -6.64 35.80
C GLY A 258 -12.25 -6.86 34.88
N TYR A 259 -13.41 -6.35 35.30
CA TYR A 259 -14.71 -6.55 34.63
C TYR A 259 -14.73 -5.95 33.21
N ASN A 260 -14.17 -4.73 33.04
CA ASN A 260 -14.15 -4.07 31.73
C ASN A 260 -13.29 -4.82 30.71
N ALA A 261 -12.20 -5.48 31.13
CA ALA A 261 -11.39 -6.32 30.25
C ALA A 261 -12.18 -7.53 29.73
N LYS A 262 -13.01 -8.15 30.59
CA LYS A 262 -13.90 -9.25 30.17
C LYS A 262 -14.93 -8.78 29.14
N LEU A 263 -15.57 -7.62 29.38
CA LEU A 263 -16.51 -7.04 28.42
C LEU A 263 -15.83 -6.67 27.09
N ALA A 264 -14.63 -6.10 27.12
CA ALA A 264 -13.85 -5.77 25.93
C ALA A 264 -13.50 -7.04 25.15
N LYS A 265 -13.09 -8.13 25.80
CA LYS A 265 -12.84 -9.43 25.15
C LYS A 265 -14.10 -9.94 24.43
N LEU A 266 -15.23 -9.97 25.09
CA LEU A 266 -16.53 -10.37 24.49
C LEU A 266 -16.90 -9.46 23.32
N TRP A 267 -16.62 -8.17 23.40
CA TRP A 267 -16.85 -7.23 22.31
C TRP A 267 -16.04 -7.61 21.08
N PHE A 268 -14.73 -7.85 21.21
CA PHE A 268 -13.85 -8.26 20.11
C PHE A 268 -14.22 -9.63 19.52
N GLU A 269 -14.64 -10.57 20.36
CA GLU A 269 -15.15 -11.89 19.91
C GLU A 269 -16.37 -11.71 19.00
N ASN A 270 -17.35 -10.90 19.40
CA ASN A 270 -18.54 -10.64 18.59
C ASN A 270 -18.21 -9.85 17.31
N VAL A 271 -17.26 -8.91 17.35
CA VAL A 271 -16.76 -8.22 16.14
C VAL A 271 -16.13 -9.22 15.19
N ARG A 272 -15.33 -10.17 15.69
CA ARG A 272 -14.72 -11.22 14.88
C ARG A 272 -15.77 -12.12 14.22
N ILE A 273 -16.77 -12.58 14.98
CA ILE A 273 -17.88 -13.39 14.46
C ILE A 273 -18.62 -12.65 13.34
N ARG A 274 -18.96 -11.37 13.55
CA ARG A 274 -19.64 -10.56 12.54
C ARG A 274 -18.80 -10.34 11.30
N LYS A 275 -17.49 -10.12 11.46
CA LYS A 275 -16.54 -9.95 10.36
C LYS A 275 -16.44 -11.23 9.52
N GLU A 276 -16.32 -12.38 10.18
CA GLU A 276 -16.26 -13.68 9.52
C GLU A 276 -17.54 -13.96 8.73
N LEU A 277 -18.70 -13.74 9.35
CA LEU A 277 -20.00 -13.88 8.70
C LEU A 277 -20.12 -13.02 7.43
N LEU A 278 -19.71 -11.73 7.51
CA LEU A 278 -19.74 -10.82 6.38
C LEU A 278 -18.77 -11.25 5.27
N SER A 279 -17.62 -11.83 5.64
CA SER A 279 -16.60 -12.26 4.68
C SER A 279 -16.94 -13.59 4.01
N SER A 280 -17.73 -14.45 4.66
CA SER A 280 -18.02 -15.82 4.22
C SER A 280 -19.49 -16.10 3.94
N ALA A 281 -20.32 -15.06 3.82
CA ALA A 281 -21.76 -15.18 3.56
C ALA A 281 -22.04 -15.97 2.26
N GLN A 282 -22.96 -16.92 2.34
CA GLN A 282 -23.22 -17.91 1.28
C GLN A 282 -23.53 -17.23 -0.07
N ASN A 283 -24.42 -16.24 -0.08
CA ASN A 283 -24.81 -15.57 -1.32
C ASN A 283 -23.67 -14.73 -1.92
N LYS A 284 -22.71 -14.26 -1.12
CA LYS A 284 -21.49 -13.64 -1.66
C LYS A 284 -20.60 -14.66 -2.40
N MET A 285 -20.45 -15.86 -1.81
CA MET A 285 -19.67 -16.93 -2.44
C MET A 285 -20.29 -17.36 -3.77
N LEU A 286 -21.61 -17.55 -3.80
CA LEU A 286 -22.33 -17.89 -5.03
C LEU A 286 -22.25 -16.79 -6.09
N ALA A 287 -22.35 -15.52 -5.67
CA ALA A 287 -22.16 -14.38 -6.58
C ALA A 287 -20.73 -14.34 -7.16
N ALA A 288 -19.71 -14.64 -6.35
CA ALA A 288 -18.32 -14.71 -6.83
C ALA A 288 -18.16 -15.82 -7.88
N VAL A 289 -18.71 -17.03 -7.65
CA VAL A 289 -18.73 -18.13 -8.63
C VAL A 289 -19.39 -17.69 -9.95
N THR A 290 -20.54 -17.01 -9.84
CA THR A 290 -21.28 -16.52 -11.02
C THR A 290 -20.44 -15.52 -11.83
N ILE A 291 -19.73 -14.60 -11.15
CA ILE A 291 -18.85 -13.62 -11.82
C ILE A 291 -17.68 -14.34 -12.50
N VAL A 292 -17.03 -15.30 -11.82
CA VAL A 292 -15.93 -16.07 -12.41
C VAL A 292 -16.37 -16.82 -13.68
N ARG A 293 -17.54 -17.46 -13.64
CA ARG A 293 -18.10 -18.16 -14.83
C ARG A 293 -18.43 -17.21 -16.00
N LYS A 294 -18.77 -15.97 -15.69
CA LYS A 294 -19.05 -14.93 -16.72
C LYS A 294 -17.77 -14.51 -17.46
N HIS A 295 -16.62 -14.73 -16.88
CA HIS A 295 -15.33 -14.28 -17.40
C HIS A 295 -14.32 -15.44 -17.50
N PRO A 296 -14.61 -16.45 -18.31
CA PRO A 296 -13.71 -17.58 -18.47
C PRO A 296 -12.37 -17.12 -19.06
N SER A 297 -11.28 -17.69 -18.56
CA SER A 297 -9.90 -17.41 -19.03
C SER A 297 -9.42 -15.96 -18.87
N GLU A 298 -10.13 -15.13 -18.10
CA GLU A 298 -9.68 -13.79 -17.77
C GLU A 298 -8.82 -13.79 -16.49
N PRO A 299 -7.82 -12.92 -16.39
CA PRO A 299 -6.99 -12.80 -15.18
C PRO A 299 -7.80 -12.15 -14.04
N ILE A 300 -8.45 -12.99 -13.24
CA ILE A 300 -9.30 -12.61 -12.12
C ILE A 300 -8.54 -12.69 -10.81
N MET A 301 -8.62 -11.64 -10.01
CA MET A 301 -8.15 -11.62 -8.63
C MET A 301 -9.31 -11.40 -7.66
N ILE A 302 -9.40 -12.26 -6.64
CA ILE A 302 -10.48 -12.22 -5.65
C ILE A 302 -9.87 -11.84 -4.29
N PHE A 303 -10.39 -10.78 -3.69
CA PHE A 303 -9.90 -10.24 -2.40
C PHE A 303 -10.88 -10.53 -1.29
N SER A 304 -10.35 -11.06 -0.18
CA SER A 304 -11.07 -11.18 1.09
C SER A 304 -10.19 -10.81 2.27
N GLU A 305 -10.78 -10.72 3.46
CA GLU A 305 -10.08 -10.32 4.68
C GLU A 305 -9.63 -11.49 5.55
N THR A 306 -10.23 -12.67 5.38
CA THR A 306 -9.94 -13.83 6.22
C THR A 306 -9.50 -15.02 5.39
N VAL A 307 -8.59 -15.82 5.95
CA VAL A 307 -8.12 -17.06 5.31
C VAL A 307 -9.27 -18.07 5.20
N ASP A 308 -10.15 -18.09 6.20
CA ASP A 308 -11.26 -19.05 6.25
C ASP A 308 -12.29 -18.77 5.14
N SER A 309 -12.59 -17.47 4.86
CA SER A 309 -13.46 -17.11 3.73
C SER A 309 -12.85 -17.47 2.38
N ILE A 310 -11.54 -17.33 2.23
CA ILE A 310 -10.83 -17.71 0.99
C ILE A 310 -10.86 -19.23 0.80
N LYS A 311 -10.55 -20.02 1.83
CA LYS A 311 -10.61 -21.47 1.76
C LYS A 311 -12.02 -21.99 1.46
N LYS A 312 -13.05 -21.38 2.08
CA LYS A 312 -14.45 -21.69 1.78
C LYS A 312 -14.77 -21.42 0.32
N LEU A 313 -14.37 -20.27 -0.21
CA LEU A 313 -14.60 -19.95 -1.62
C LEU A 313 -13.82 -20.89 -2.56
N GLU A 314 -12.57 -21.22 -2.26
CA GLU A 314 -11.75 -22.15 -3.03
C GLU A 314 -12.45 -23.52 -3.15
N SER A 315 -12.95 -24.06 -2.03
CA SER A 315 -13.74 -25.30 -2.04
C SER A 315 -15.04 -25.20 -2.85
N ILE A 316 -15.73 -24.06 -2.79
CA ILE A 316 -16.96 -23.83 -3.58
C ILE A 316 -16.64 -23.71 -5.06
N LEU A 317 -15.54 -23.05 -5.44
CA LEU A 317 -15.08 -22.98 -6.84
C LEU A 317 -14.73 -24.37 -7.37
N GLU A 318 -13.98 -25.16 -6.60
CA GLU A 318 -13.61 -26.52 -6.95
C GLU A 318 -14.84 -27.43 -7.14
N SER A 319 -15.82 -27.39 -6.22
CA SER A 319 -17.07 -28.13 -6.36
C SER A 319 -17.92 -27.70 -7.57
N ASN A 320 -17.63 -26.53 -8.13
CA ASN A 320 -18.22 -26.01 -9.36
C ASN A 320 -17.35 -26.24 -10.62
N GLY A 321 -16.30 -27.05 -10.52
CA GLY A 321 -15.39 -27.39 -11.61
C GLY A 321 -14.42 -26.26 -11.99
N ILE A 322 -14.21 -25.26 -11.11
CA ILE A 322 -13.33 -24.13 -11.35
C ILE A 322 -12.05 -24.30 -10.55
N ILE A 323 -10.93 -24.52 -11.23
CA ILE A 323 -9.61 -24.57 -10.61
C ILE A 323 -9.23 -23.17 -10.16
N SER A 324 -8.89 -22.99 -8.89
CA SER A 324 -8.42 -21.74 -8.31
C SER A 324 -7.19 -21.97 -7.43
N ARG A 325 -6.48 -20.90 -7.07
CA ARG A 325 -5.35 -20.94 -6.14
C ARG A 325 -5.47 -19.77 -5.16
N SER A 326 -5.03 -19.99 -3.93
CA SER A 326 -5.04 -18.94 -2.91
C SER A 326 -3.63 -18.51 -2.50
N ILE A 327 -3.49 -17.25 -2.13
CA ILE A 327 -2.26 -16.68 -1.57
C ILE A 327 -2.58 -15.96 -0.26
N HIS A 328 -1.90 -16.39 0.82
CA HIS A 328 -2.01 -15.80 2.14
C HIS A 328 -0.72 -16.00 2.95
N ASN A 329 -0.60 -15.34 4.08
CA ASN A 329 0.63 -15.32 4.90
C ASN A 329 1.04 -16.69 5.47
N LYS A 330 0.12 -17.65 5.57
CA LYS A 330 0.41 -19.02 6.03
C LYS A 330 1.07 -19.89 4.96
N ILE A 331 1.10 -19.45 3.69
CA ILE A 331 1.77 -20.15 2.59
C ILE A 331 3.23 -19.71 2.55
N PRO A 332 4.21 -20.63 2.49
CA PRO A 332 5.64 -20.30 2.35
C PRO A 332 5.94 -19.40 1.15
N SER A 333 6.95 -18.53 1.27
CA SER A 333 7.27 -17.53 0.24
C SER A 333 7.61 -18.13 -1.12
N ASN A 334 8.35 -19.25 -1.13
CA ASN A 334 8.70 -19.99 -2.35
C ASN A 334 7.46 -20.53 -3.08
N GLN A 335 6.49 -21.09 -2.34
CA GLN A 335 5.23 -21.56 -2.91
C GLN A 335 4.39 -20.42 -3.47
N ARG A 336 4.33 -19.29 -2.75
CA ARG A 336 3.64 -18.09 -3.25
C ARG A 336 4.24 -17.59 -4.56
N LYS A 337 5.58 -17.59 -4.66
CA LYS A 337 6.28 -17.20 -5.88
C LYS A 337 5.91 -18.12 -7.03
N LYS A 338 5.92 -19.44 -6.79
CA LYS A 338 5.52 -20.43 -7.79
C LYS A 338 4.07 -20.22 -8.28
N ILE A 339 3.11 -20.03 -7.36
CA ILE A 339 1.71 -19.75 -7.72
C ILE A 339 1.61 -18.52 -8.62
N LEU A 340 2.37 -17.46 -8.36
CA LEU A 340 2.37 -16.24 -9.19
C LEU A 340 3.02 -16.46 -10.55
N GLU A 341 4.09 -17.24 -10.63
CA GLU A 341 4.74 -17.62 -11.89
C GLU A 341 3.81 -18.47 -12.75
N ASP A 342 3.10 -19.44 -12.14
CA ASP A 342 2.11 -20.26 -12.81
C ASP A 342 0.93 -19.41 -13.31
N TRP A 343 0.47 -18.45 -12.48
CA TRP A 343 -0.62 -17.55 -12.85
C TRP A 343 -0.28 -16.60 -14.01
N GLY A 344 0.99 -16.26 -14.20
CA GLY A 344 1.46 -15.52 -15.37
C GLY A 344 1.46 -16.32 -16.68
N ARG A 345 1.41 -17.66 -16.60
CA ARG A 345 1.39 -18.58 -17.75
C ARG A 345 -0.03 -19.05 -18.07
N GLU A 346 -0.79 -19.37 -17.02
CA GLU A 346 -2.16 -19.87 -17.12
C GLU A 346 -3.04 -19.10 -16.11
N TYR A 347 -4.14 -18.52 -16.60
CA TYR A 347 -5.02 -17.74 -15.74
C TYR A 347 -6.09 -18.62 -15.09
N PHE A 348 -6.09 -18.61 -13.79
CA PHE A 348 -7.11 -19.16 -12.91
C PHE A 348 -7.52 -18.07 -11.89
N PRO A 349 -8.71 -18.15 -11.26
CA PRO A 349 -9.05 -17.23 -10.17
C PRO A 349 -8.01 -17.29 -9.06
N LEU A 350 -7.32 -16.15 -8.82
CA LEU A 350 -6.33 -16.03 -7.78
C LEU A 350 -6.95 -15.36 -6.56
N LEU A 351 -7.06 -16.10 -5.45
CA LEU A 351 -7.67 -15.63 -4.22
C LEU A 351 -6.60 -15.06 -3.28
N SER A 352 -6.84 -13.89 -2.69
CA SER A 352 -5.84 -13.22 -1.87
C SER A 352 -6.38 -12.68 -0.55
N VAL A 353 -5.61 -12.90 0.53
CA VAL A 353 -5.81 -12.28 1.84
C VAL A 353 -4.58 -11.45 2.17
N HIS A 354 -4.71 -10.12 2.26
CA HIS A 354 -3.68 -9.16 2.71
C HIS A 354 -2.26 -9.28 2.12
N THR A 355 -1.89 -10.41 1.52
CA THR A 355 -0.50 -10.79 1.24
C THR A 355 0.05 -10.16 -0.02
N LEU A 356 -0.82 -9.81 -0.98
CA LEU A 356 -0.41 -9.20 -2.26
C LEU A 356 -0.35 -7.67 -2.19
N GLU A 357 -0.50 -7.10 -1.02
CA GLU A 357 -0.59 -5.66 -0.84
C GLU A 357 0.74 -4.96 -1.09
N ILE A 358 1.87 -5.60 -0.76
CA ILE A 358 3.18 -4.96 -0.86
C ILE A 358 4.22 -5.97 -1.37
N GLY A 359 4.84 -5.67 -2.50
CA GLY A 359 6.13 -6.24 -2.88
C GLY A 359 6.13 -7.39 -3.89
N TYR A 360 4.98 -7.89 -4.38
CA TYR A 360 4.99 -8.85 -5.48
C TYR A 360 4.72 -8.16 -6.82
N ASP A 361 5.52 -8.49 -7.82
CA ASP A 361 5.21 -8.12 -9.21
C ASP A 361 4.14 -9.09 -9.70
N ILE A 362 2.92 -8.59 -9.79
CA ILE A 362 1.76 -9.39 -10.15
C ILE A 362 1.54 -9.23 -11.64
N PRO A 363 1.35 -10.34 -12.37
CA PRO A 363 0.97 -10.31 -13.77
C PRO A 363 -0.30 -9.49 -14.01
N GLU A 364 -0.64 -9.27 -15.24
CA GLU A 364 -1.83 -8.50 -15.64
C GLU A 364 -3.09 -8.99 -14.94
N VAL A 365 -3.78 -8.09 -14.21
CA VAL A 365 -5.09 -8.35 -13.61
C VAL A 365 -6.11 -7.51 -14.37
N ARG A 366 -7.17 -8.12 -14.88
CA ARG A 366 -8.26 -7.42 -15.57
C ARG A 366 -9.47 -7.21 -14.70
N ILE A 367 -9.74 -8.18 -13.85
CA ILE A 367 -10.96 -8.25 -13.05
C ILE A 367 -10.58 -8.43 -11.58
N ALA A 368 -11.06 -7.52 -10.74
CA ALA A 368 -11.05 -7.68 -9.29
C ALA A 368 -12.43 -8.06 -8.79
N ILE A 369 -12.52 -9.00 -7.86
CA ILE A 369 -13.72 -9.29 -7.09
C ILE A 369 -13.42 -9.02 -5.62
N ILE A 370 -14.07 -8.03 -5.04
CA ILE A 370 -13.93 -7.67 -3.63
C ILE A 370 -15.11 -8.27 -2.87
N ILE A 371 -14.84 -9.32 -2.10
CA ILE A 371 -15.84 -10.01 -1.26
C ILE A 371 -15.94 -9.33 0.10
N SER A 372 -14.81 -9.00 0.68
CA SER A 372 -14.74 -8.23 1.93
C SER A 372 -13.46 -7.40 1.95
N ASN A 373 -13.51 -6.31 2.70
CA ASN A 373 -12.39 -5.40 2.77
C ASN A 373 -12.26 -4.80 4.17
N SER A 374 -11.00 -4.55 4.56
CA SER A 374 -10.71 -3.84 5.79
C SER A 374 -11.20 -2.39 5.70
N SER A 375 -11.42 -1.77 6.84
CA SER A 375 -11.69 -0.34 6.92
C SER A 375 -10.47 0.54 6.55
N ASN A 376 -9.41 -0.06 6.03
CA ASN A 376 -8.18 0.64 5.66
C ASN A 376 -8.22 1.07 4.20
N PHE A 377 -8.38 2.38 3.98
CA PHE A 377 -8.40 3.03 2.66
C PHE A 377 -7.15 2.71 1.82
N ASN A 378 -5.96 2.70 2.45
CA ASN A 378 -4.70 2.44 1.74
C ASN A 378 -4.65 1.03 1.15
N GLN A 379 -5.16 0.03 1.88
CA GLN A 379 -5.22 -1.33 1.38
C GLN A 379 -6.15 -1.44 0.15
N VAL A 380 -7.30 -0.77 0.20
CA VAL A 380 -8.21 -0.71 -0.95
C VAL A 380 -7.54 -0.08 -2.16
N ALA A 381 -6.91 1.07 -1.96
CA ALA A 381 -6.23 1.79 -3.02
C ALA A 381 -5.09 0.98 -3.64
N GLN A 382 -4.32 0.25 -2.83
CA GLN A 382 -3.26 -0.63 -3.31
C GLN A 382 -3.81 -1.82 -4.12
N ARG A 383 -4.90 -2.45 -3.65
CA ARG A 383 -5.58 -3.54 -4.37
C ARG A 383 -6.10 -3.08 -5.72
N ILE A 384 -6.83 -1.97 -5.74
CA ILE A 384 -7.36 -1.36 -6.97
C ILE A 384 -6.21 -0.95 -7.89
N GLY A 385 -5.18 -0.30 -7.37
CA GLY A 385 -4.01 0.15 -8.12
C GLY A 385 -3.28 -0.97 -8.88
N ARG A 386 -3.36 -2.22 -8.39
CA ARG A 386 -2.80 -3.37 -9.10
C ARG A 386 -3.67 -3.83 -10.27
N VAL A 387 -4.98 -3.69 -10.12
CA VAL A 387 -5.96 -4.10 -11.13
C VAL A 387 -6.05 -3.10 -12.28
N ILE A 388 -5.84 -1.81 -12.01
CA ILE A 388 -5.97 -0.73 -13.01
C ILE A 388 -4.68 -0.43 -13.77
N ARG A 389 -3.59 -1.18 -13.57
CA ARG A 389 -2.38 -1.04 -14.39
C ARG A 389 -2.73 -1.21 -15.86
N LYS A 390 -2.31 -0.26 -16.69
CA LYS A 390 -2.53 -0.32 -18.13
C LYS A 390 -1.53 -1.29 -18.76
N THR A 391 -2.01 -2.12 -19.65
CA THR A 391 -1.20 -2.96 -20.53
C THR A 391 -1.61 -2.72 -21.97
N SER A 392 -0.82 -3.20 -22.93
CA SER A 392 -1.10 -3.03 -24.36
C SER A 392 -2.47 -3.57 -24.81
N ARG A 393 -3.07 -4.47 -24.02
CA ARG A 393 -4.35 -5.14 -24.33
C ARG A 393 -5.52 -4.66 -23.47
N LYS A 394 -5.32 -3.62 -22.59
CA LYS A 394 -6.26 -3.29 -21.54
C LYS A 394 -6.53 -1.79 -21.45
N ASN A 395 -7.75 -1.39 -21.80
CA ASN A 395 -8.22 0.00 -21.69
C ASN A 395 -9.11 0.25 -20.46
N TYR A 396 -9.68 -0.79 -19.87
CA TYR A 396 -10.54 -0.71 -18.68
C TYR A 396 -10.24 -1.86 -17.70
N ALA A 397 -10.61 -1.67 -16.45
CA ALA A 397 -10.50 -2.66 -15.39
C ALA A 397 -11.85 -2.80 -14.68
N LEU A 398 -12.35 -4.02 -14.54
CA LEU A 398 -13.61 -4.28 -13.83
C LEU A 398 -13.32 -4.54 -12.35
N VAL A 399 -14.03 -3.85 -11.47
CA VAL A 399 -13.95 -4.02 -10.02
C VAL A 399 -15.34 -4.37 -9.49
N TYR A 400 -15.61 -5.66 -9.35
CA TYR A 400 -16.84 -6.15 -8.73
C TYR A 400 -16.75 -6.00 -7.21
N VAL A 401 -17.75 -5.39 -6.60
CA VAL A 401 -17.86 -5.27 -5.14
C VAL A 401 -19.10 -6.00 -4.68
N ILE A 402 -18.92 -7.16 -4.09
CA ILE A 402 -20.02 -7.97 -3.56
C ILE A 402 -20.24 -7.58 -2.10
N TYR A 403 -21.44 -7.10 -1.78
CA TYR A 403 -21.76 -6.61 -0.44
C TYR A 403 -23.17 -7.02 0.02
N ILE A 404 -23.31 -7.20 1.32
CA ILE A 404 -24.61 -7.49 1.93
C ILE A 404 -25.40 -6.19 2.12
N ARG A 405 -26.62 -6.15 1.59
CA ARG A 405 -27.54 -5.02 1.78
C ARG A 405 -27.85 -4.80 3.27
N ASP A 406 -28.11 -3.57 3.64
CA ASP A 406 -28.54 -3.17 4.99
C ASP A 406 -27.65 -3.69 6.13
N SER A 407 -26.34 -3.75 5.86
CA SER A 407 -25.32 -4.20 6.79
C SER A 407 -24.10 -3.26 6.84
N LYS A 408 -23.20 -3.52 7.77
CA LYS A 408 -21.91 -2.83 7.84
C LYS A 408 -21.06 -3.00 6.58
N ASP A 409 -21.37 -3.98 5.74
CA ASP A 409 -20.64 -4.29 4.52
C ASP A 409 -20.81 -3.26 3.41
N THR A 410 -21.87 -2.45 3.45
CA THR A 410 -22.04 -1.29 2.54
C THR A 410 -20.89 -0.29 2.63
N SER A 411 -20.14 -0.27 3.73
CA SER A 411 -18.93 0.54 3.88
C SER A 411 -17.82 0.12 2.91
N THR A 412 -17.74 -1.16 2.53
CA THR A 412 -16.80 -1.67 1.53
C THR A 412 -17.04 -1.01 0.18
N LEU A 413 -18.30 -0.97 -0.27
CA LEU A 413 -18.66 -0.32 -1.53
C LEU A 413 -18.34 1.18 -1.51
N ARG A 414 -18.69 1.89 -0.42
CA ARG A 414 -18.40 3.32 -0.28
C ARG A 414 -16.90 3.58 -0.33
N MET A 415 -16.09 2.76 0.32
CA MET A 415 -14.65 2.90 0.35
C MET A 415 -14.01 2.64 -1.02
N VAL A 416 -14.43 1.61 -1.74
CA VAL A 416 -13.98 1.34 -3.11
C VAL A 416 -14.35 2.50 -4.02
N LYS A 417 -15.59 2.97 -3.97
CA LYS A 417 -16.04 4.12 -4.74
C LYS A 417 -15.24 5.37 -4.41
N SER A 418 -15.07 5.72 -3.13
CA SER A 418 -14.29 6.91 -2.73
C SER A 418 -12.83 6.82 -3.17
N THR A 419 -12.23 5.63 -3.20
CA THR A 419 -10.87 5.43 -3.69
C THR A 419 -10.75 5.73 -5.19
N ILE A 420 -11.79 5.40 -5.93
CA ILE A 420 -11.87 5.62 -7.38
C ILE A 420 -12.46 7.02 -7.69
N GLU A 421 -13.44 7.49 -6.91
CA GLU A 421 -14.17 8.77 -7.03
C GLU A 421 -13.43 9.98 -6.42
N ILE A 422 -12.40 9.81 -5.64
CA ILE A 422 -11.36 10.84 -5.48
C ILE A 422 -10.84 11.19 -6.88
N SER A 423 -11.16 10.34 -7.83
CA SER A 423 -11.00 10.56 -9.26
C SER A 423 -12.22 11.15 -10.01
N ASP A 424 -13.41 11.32 -9.45
CA ASP A 424 -14.61 11.68 -10.24
C ASP A 424 -15.58 12.62 -9.51
N ARG A 425 -15.12 13.75 -8.98
CA ARG A 425 -16.05 14.80 -8.51
C ARG A 425 -16.93 15.39 -9.66
N ASP A 426 -16.50 15.24 -10.90
CA ASP A 426 -17.23 15.75 -12.06
C ASP A 426 -18.38 14.85 -12.56
N ASN A 427 -18.49 13.60 -12.13
CA ASN A 427 -19.59 12.71 -12.52
C ASN A 427 -20.81 12.77 -11.59
N GLN A 428 -20.75 13.45 -10.46
CA GLN A 428 -21.94 13.66 -9.62
C GLN A 428 -22.96 14.61 -10.26
N LEU A 429 -22.55 15.47 -11.19
CA LEU A 429 -23.45 16.36 -11.94
C LEU A 429 -24.22 15.64 -13.07
N LYS A 430 -23.79 14.45 -13.50
CA LYS A 430 -24.48 13.70 -14.56
C LYS A 430 -25.47 12.63 -14.05
N LEU A 431 -25.42 12.25 -12.80
CA LEU A 431 -26.35 11.28 -12.20
C LEU A 431 -27.66 11.91 -11.68
N THR A 432 -27.74 13.23 -11.63
CA THR A 432 -28.97 13.97 -11.30
C THR A 432 -29.85 14.24 -12.51
N SER A 433 -29.39 13.95 -13.74
CA SER A 433 -30.17 14.17 -14.99
C SER A 433 -30.91 12.93 -15.49
N PHE A 434 -30.92 11.82 -14.74
CA PHE A 434 -31.75 10.63 -15.06
C PHE A 434 -32.79 10.34 -13.97
N ARG A 435 -33.38 11.39 -13.41
CA ARG A 435 -34.66 11.31 -12.70
C ARG A 435 -35.63 12.26 -13.36
N THR A 436 -36.24 11.82 -14.44
CA THR A 436 -37.59 12.16 -14.89
C THR A 436 -38.17 10.93 -15.54
#